data_bae9af821ccf58077cd0472d21498487
#
_entry.id   bae9af821ccf58077cd0472d21498487
#
_cell.length_a   1.000
_cell.length_b   1.000
_cell.length_c   1.000
_cell.angle_alpha   90.00
_cell.angle_beta   90.00
_cell.angle_gamma   90.00
#
_symmetry.space_group_name_H-M   'P 1'
#
loop_
_entity.id
_entity.type
_entity.pdbx_description
1 polymer ?
#
loop_
_entity_poly.entity_id
_entity_poly.type
_entity_poly.pdbx_seq_one_letter_code
_entity_poly.pdbx_strand_id
1 'polypeptide(L)'
;MGNPELLEGSGRTYLDFDLSPLLPLISPYVETAGGHAGAAGITVSQAHYPQMVRAMVQYMEDNPLPEQEDVLYYDLDLSEDELPAALETLKSHAPYGQGVEKPVFALRNYCLVSKGTQTHRQMGKQQEHIKLFGRFADAVGFQLAEAYQSLGCPSTVDLLGSIGENTFRGVTSLQFQFHAIQASQEPLLDTVLPVTGPFPLPLTRSSSCSLE
;
A
#
# COMPACT_ATOMS: atom_id res chain seq x y z
N MET A 1 -21.49 -13.48 27.75
CA MET A 1 -20.18 -13.98 28.17
C MET A 1 -19.85 -15.13 27.25
N GLY A 2 -18.83 -14.99 26.41
CA GLY A 2 -18.40 -16.05 25.48
C GLY A 2 -17.83 -17.23 26.27
N ASN A 3 -17.97 -18.45 25.71
CA ASN A 3 -17.34 -19.63 26.26
C ASN A 3 -15.82 -19.47 26.15
N PRO A 4 -15.03 -19.49 27.23
CA PRO A 4 -13.57 -19.25 27.17
C PRO A 4 -12.79 -20.30 26.36
N GLU A 5 -13.43 -21.40 25.98
CA GLU A 5 -12.83 -22.44 25.14
C GLU A 5 -13.09 -22.24 23.64
N LEU A 6 -13.92 -21.25 23.25
CA LEU A 6 -14.22 -20.95 21.85
C LEU A 6 -13.44 -19.70 21.39
N LEU A 7 -12.87 -19.82 20.21
CA LEU A 7 -12.20 -18.74 19.49
C LEU A 7 -13.09 -18.32 18.32
N GLU A 8 -13.32 -17.02 18.19
CA GLU A 8 -14.03 -16.44 17.06
C GLU A 8 -13.05 -15.66 16.20
N GLY A 9 -13.15 -15.84 14.88
CA GLY A 9 -12.27 -15.20 13.92
C GLY A 9 -12.99 -14.79 12.65
N SER A 10 -12.42 -13.83 11.95
CA SER A 10 -12.84 -13.45 10.60
C SER A 10 -11.65 -13.41 9.67
N GLY A 11 -11.80 -14.06 8.51
CA GLY A 11 -10.85 -14.01 7.40
C GLY A 11 -11.28 -13.00 6.35
N ARG A 12 -10.31 -12.45 5.67
CA ARG A 12 -10.49 -11.66 4.46
C ARG A 12 -9.49 -12.14 3.43
N THR A 13 -9.90 -12.14 2.17
CA THR A 13 -8.97 -12.45 1.08
C THR A 13 -7.98 -11.32 0.90
N TYR A 14 -6.84 -11.72 0.39
CA TYR A 14 -5.87 -10.82 -0.21
C TYR A 14 -5.77 -11.19 -1.69
N LEU A 15 -5.86 -10.20 -2.56
CA LEU A 15 -5.93 -10.39 -4.01
C LEU A 15 -7.16 -11.23 -4.40
N ASP A 16 -7.06 -12.03 -5.45
CA ASP A 16 -8.15 -12.84 -6.00
C ASP A 16 -8.28 -14.25 -5.38
N PHE A 17 -7.71 -14.46 -4.19
CA PHE A 17 -7.81 -15.74 -3.51
C PHE A 17 -9.25 -16.00 -3.05
N ASP A 18 -9.84 -17.12 -3.49
CA ASP A 18 -11.18 -17.54 -3.09
C ASP A 18 -11.14 -18.36 -1.79
N LEU A 19 -11.79 -17.83 -0.73
CA LEU A 19 -11.92 -18.53 0.55
C LEU A 19 -12.95 -19.67 0.52
N SER A 20 -13.83 -19.73 -0.48
CA SER A 20 -14.92 -20.69 -0.51
C SER A 20 -14.48 -22.16 -0.40
N PRO A 21 -13.37 -22.60 -1.05
CA PRO A 21 -12.90 -23.97 -0.93
C PRO A 21 -12.37 -24.34 0.46
N LEU A 22 -11.95 -23.36 1.27
CA LEU A 22 -11.48 -23.62 2.63
C LEU A 22 -12.61 -23.96 3.59
N LEU A 23 -13.81 -23.43 3.39
CA LEU A 23 -14.94 -23.62 4.30
C LEU A 23 -15.33 -25.12 4.49
N PRO A 24 -15.55 -25.90 3.43
CA PRO A 24 -15.81 -27.34 3.57
C PRO A 24 -14.61 -28.10 4.12
N LEU A 25 -13.38 -27.67 3.81
CA LEU A 25 -12.15 -28.30 4.29
C LEU A 25 -11.99 -28.20 5.82
N ILE A 26 -12.29 -27.03 6.39
CA ILE A 26 -12.17 -26.80 7.83
C ILE A 26 -13.40 -27.24 8.61
N SER A 27 -14.52 -27.52 7.94
CA SER A 27 -15.79 -27.91 8.57
C SER A 27 -15.67 -29.00 9.64
N PRO A 28 -14.80 -30.04 9.53
CA PRO A 28 -14.64 -31.07 10.58
C PRO A 28 -14.01 -30.55 11.89
N TYR A 29 -13.40 -29.37 11.87
CA TYR A 29 -12.61 -28.82 12.98
C TYR A 29 -13.27 -27.61 13.64
N VAL A 30 -14.35 -27.08 13.08
CA VAL A 30 -14.98 -25.84 13.54
C VAL A 30 -16.41 -26.09 14.04
N GLU A 31 -16.86 -25.27 14.99
CA GLU A 31 -18.24 -25.27 15.45
C GLU A 31 -19.17 -24.61 14.42
N THR A 32 -18.69 -23.50 13.84
CA THR A 32 -19.37 -22.82 12.76
C THR A 32 -18.34 -22.22 11.78
N ALA A 33 -18.65 -22.32 10.51
CA ALA A 33 -17.95 -21.59 9.46
C ALA A 33 -18.95 -21.11 8.42
N GLY A 34 -18.79 -19.88 7.93
CA GLY A 34 -19.64 -19.32 6.90
C GLY A 34 -18.99 -18.13 6.23
N GLY A 35 -19.33 -17.92 4.96
CA GLY A 35 -18.72 -16.83 4.19
C GLY A 35 -18.92 -16.97 2.70
N HIS A 36 -18.11 -16.27 1.96
CA HIS A 36 -18.06 -16.24 0.51
C HIS A 36 -16.60 -16.07 0.05
N ALA A 37 -16.35 -15.98 -1.24
CA ALA A 37 -15.01 -15.85 -1.82
C ALA A 37 -14.13 -14.80 -1.11
N GLY A 38 -14.68 -13.65 -0.77
CA GLY A 38 -13.92 -12.51 -0.21
C GLY A 38 -13.83 -12.44 1.31
N ALA A 39 -14.68 -13.20 2.05
CA ALA A 39 -14.72 -13.08 3.51
C ALA A 39 -15.31 -14.33 4.17
N ALA A 40 -14.79 -14.71 5.34
CA ALA A 40 -15.29 -15.81 6.13
C ALA A 40 -15.33 -15.50 7.63
N GLY A 41 -16.34 -16.01 8.32
CA GLY A 41 -16.44 -16.02 9.78
C GLY A 41 -16.31 -17.46 10.29
N ILE A 42 -15.57 -17.68 11.38
CA ILE A 42 -15.25 -18.99 11.92
C ILE A 42 -15.38 -18.94 13.44
N THR A 43 -15.98 -19.98 14.02
CA THR A 43 -15.93 -20.25 15.44
C THR A 43 -15.31 -21.64 15.63
N VAL A 44 -14.23 -21.73 16.40
CA VAL A 44 -13.48 -22.98 16.61
C VAL A 44 -13.16 -23.16 18.09
N SER A 45 -13.17 -24.38 18.58
CA SER A 45 -12.66 -24.66 19.92
C SER A 45 -11.13 -24.55 19.97
N GLN A 46 -10.60 -24.09 21.10
CA GLN A 46 -9.17 -23.98 21.30
C GLN A 46 -8.44 -25.32 21.07
N ALA A 47 -9.11 -26.44 21.37
CA ALA A 47 -8.57 -27.79 21.16
C ALA A 47 -8.42 -28.15 19.67
N HIS A 48 -9.34 -27.69 18.81
CA HIS A 48 -9.34 -28.00 17.38
C HIS A 48 -8.62 -26.96 16.52
N TYR A 49 -8.32 -25.79 17.07
CA TYR A 49 -7.63 -24.71 16.35
C TYR A 49 -6.35 -25.18 15.65
N PRO A 50 -5.44 -25.97 16.28
CA PRO A 50 -4.22 -26.42 15.60
C PRO A 50 -4.48 -27.36 14.42
N GLN A 51 -5.56 -28.17 14.48
CA GLN A 51 -5.93 -29.07 13.38
C GLN A 51 -6.49 -28.26 12.20
N MET A 52 -7.37 -27.29 12.48
CA MET A 52 -7.92 -26.38 11.48
C MET A 52 -6.78 -25.65 10.75
N VAL A 53 -5.84 -25.05 11.48
CA VAL A 53 -4.72 -24.31 10.89
C VAL A 53 -3.88 -25.23 10.00
N ARG A 54 -3.55 -26.46 10.45
CA ARG A 54 -2.80 -27.41 9.61
C ARG A 54 -3.52 -27.76 8.32
N ALA A 55 -4.83 -27.97 8.37
CA ALA A 55 -5.62 -28.26 7.16
C ALA A 55 -5.59 -27.08 6.18
N MET A 56 -5.68 -25.84 6.67
CA MET A 56 -5.57 -24.65 5.84
C MET A 56 -4.17 -24.49 5.23
N VAL A 57 -3.12 -24.66 6.02
CA VAL A 57 -1.73 -24.60 5.54
C VAL A 57 -1.49 -25.64 4.45
N GLN A 58 -1.89 -26.91 4.69
CA GLN A 58 -1.75 -27.96 3.70
C GLN A 58 -2.47 -27.62 2.39
N TYR A 59 -3.69 -27.10 2.48
CA TYR A 59 -4.41 -26.67 1.28
C TYR A 59 -3.67 -25.59 0.51
N MET A 60 -3.07 -24.61 1.19
CA MET A 60 -2.30 -23.54 0.57
C MET A 60 -1.01 -24.05 -0.10
N GLU A 61 -0.35 -25.04 0.52
CA GLU A 61 0.82 -25.71 -0.05
C GLU A 61 0.47 -26.50 -1.32
N ASP A 62 -0.68 -27.20 -1.30
CA ASP A 62 -1.15 -28.00 -2.44
C ASP A 62 -1.75 -27.13 -3.56
N ASN A 63 -2.17 -25.90 -3.23
CA ASN A 63 -2.75 -24.93 -4.16
C ASN A 63 -2.02 -23.58 -4.06
N PRO A 64 -0.75 -23.53 -4.46
CA PRO A 64 0.00 -22.28 -4.37
C PRO A 64 -0.65 -21.21 -5.23
N LEU A 65 -0.71 -19.99 -4.68
CA LEU A 65 -1.13 -18.84 -5.47
C LEU A 65 -0.16 -18.65 -6.63
N PRO A 66 -0.66 -18.27 -7.81
CA PRO A 66 0.20 -17.92 -8.92
C PRO A 66 1.15 -16.80 -8.46
N GLU A 67 2.42 -16.88 -8.84
CA GLU A 67 3.35 -15.77 -8.66
C GLU A 67 2.75 -14.55 -9.36
N GLN A 68 2.29 -13.61 -8.57
CA GLN A 68 1.87 -12.32 -9.10
C GLN A 68 3.08 -11.41 -9.15
N GLU A 69 3.36 -10.90 -10.33
CA GLU A 69 4.27 -9.77 -10.43
C GLU A 69 3.69 -8.64 -9.57
N ASP A 70 4.52 -8.05 -8.72
CA ASP A 70 4.15 -6.88 -7.91
C ASP A 70 4.00 -5.64 -8.83
N VAL A 71 2.95 -5.65 -9.65
CA VAL A 71 2.64 -4.55 -10.55
C VAL A 71 1.80 -3.52 -9.80
N LEU A 72 2.29 -2.31 -9.74
CA LEU A 72 1.56 -1.18 -9.20
C LEU A 72 0.95 -0.38 -10.35
N TYR A 73 -0.36 -0.19 -10.30
CA TYR A 73 -1.10 0.60 -11.28
C TYR A 73 -1.27 2.04 -10.79
N TYR A 74 -1.31 2.96 -11.74
CA TYR A 74 -1.63 4.35 -11.49
C TYR A 74 -2.49 4.90 -12.64
N ASP A 75 -3.20 5.99 -12.36
CA ASP A 75 -4.16 6.56 -13.29
C ASP A 75 -3.55 7.62 -14.18
N LEU A 76 -2.60 8.41 -13.65
CA LEU A 76 -2.02 9.55 -14.37
C LEU A 76 -0.61 9.87 -13.89
N ASP A 77 0.28 10.23 -14.83
CA ASP A 77 1.55 10.87 -14.53
C ASP A 77 1.33 12.37 -14.23
N LEU A 78 2.04 12.88 -13.22
CA LEU A 78 2.06 14.29 -12.87
C LEU A 78 3.49 14.77 -12.66
N SER A 79 3.73 16.02 -13.00
CA SER A 79 4.87 16.79 -12.53
C SER A 79 4.53 17.53 -11.22
N GLU A 80 5.56 17.94 -10.49
CA GLU A 80 5.35 18.57 -9.17
C GLU A 80 4.57 19.89 -9.24
N ASP A 81 4.74 20.67 -10.30
CA ASP A 81 4.04 21.93 -10.53
C ASP A 81 2.56 21.77 -10.87
N GLU A 82 2.13 20.59 -11.32
CA GLU A 82 0.72 20.28 -11.58
C GLU A 82 -0.06 19.91 -10.31
N LEU A 83 0.63 19.57 -9.21
CA LEU A 83 -0.01 19.12 -7.97
C LEU A 83 -1.09 20.06 -7.42
N PRO A 84 -0.91 21.41 -7.42
CA PRO A 84 -1.96 22.32 -6.93
C PRO A 84 -3.24 22.25 -7.77
N ALA A 85 -3.12 22.24 -9.09
CA ALA A 85 -4.26 22.18 -10.00
C ALA A 85 -4.97 20.81 -9.91
N ALA A 86 -4.20 19.73 -9.80
CA ALA A 86 -4.73 18.39 -9.60
C ALA A 86 -5.51 18.25 -8.29
N LEU A 87 -5.03 18.87 -7.18
CA LEU A 87 -5.77 18.90 -5.92
C LEU A 87 -7.13 19.58 -6.06
N GLU A 88 -7.20 20.74 -6.72
CA GLU A 88 -8.47 21.44 -6.91
C GLU A 88 -9.44 20.63 -7.77
N THR A 89 -8.94 19.95 -8.80
CA THR A 89 -9.74 19.02 -9.61
C THR A 89 -10.26 17.87 -8.75
N LEU A 90 -9.43 17.25 -7.91
CA LEU A 90 -9.87 16.20 -7.01
C LEU A 90 -10.97 16.66 -6.06
N LYS A 91 -10.84 17.85 -5.49
CA LYS A 91 -11.86 18.43 -4.59
C LYS A 91 -13.19 18.62 -5.30
N SER A 92 -13.19 19.02 -6.55
CA SER A 92 -14.42 19.26 -7.32
C SER A 92 -15.18 17.96 -7.66
N HIS A 93 -14.50 16.82 -7.65
CA HIS A 93 -15.08 15.51 -7.94
C HIS A 93 -15.36 14.67 -6.69
N ALA A 94 -15.07 15.19 -5.49
CA ALA A 94 -15.40 14.53 -4.24
C ALA A 94 -16.94 14.42 -4.04
N PRO A 95 -17.43 13.39 -3.29
CA PRO A 95 -16.70 12.46 -2.45
C PRO A 95 -16.19 11.22 -3.19
N TYR A 96 -15.03 10.71 -2.76
CA TYR A 96 -14.48 9.42 -3.16
C TYR A 96 -14.88 8.33 -2.18
N GLY A 97 -14.98 7.09 -2.63
CA GLY A 97 -15.35 5.95 -1.79
C GLY A 97 -15.65 4.70 -2.62
N GLN A 98 -16.50 3.83 -2.12
CA GLN A 98 -16.84 2.59 -2.81
C GLN A 98 -17.44 2.87 -4.20
N GLY A 99 -16.82 2.34 -5.24
CA GLY A 99 -17.21 2.53 -6.65
C GLY A 99 -16.70 3.81 -7.32
N VAL A 100 -16.09 4.74 -6.55
CA VAL A 100 -15.41 5.93 -7.08
C VAL A 100 -14.10 6.10 -6.29
N GLU A 101 -13.10 5.33 -6.64
CA GLU A 101 -11.82 5.35 -5.94
C GLU A 101 -11.06 6.66 -6.20
N LYS A 102 -10.25 7.04 -5.21
CA LYS A 102 -9.37 8.20 -5.36
C LYS A 102 -8.23 7.85 -6.31
N PRO A 103 -7.96 8.67 -7.33
CA PRO A 103 -6.89 8.38 -8.28
C PRO A 103 -5.52 8.23 -7.62
N VAL A 104 -4.73 7.31 -8.17
CA VAL A 104 -3.33 7.11 -7.85
C VAL A 104 -2.48 7.78 -8.93
N PHE A 105 -1.52 8.58 -8.52
CA PHE A 105 -0.66 9.33 -9.42
C PHE A 105 0.78 8.84 -9.37
N ALA A 106 1.44 8.83 -10.53
CA ALA A 106 2.88 8.72 -10.62
C ALA A 106 3.48 10.13 -10.69
N LEU A 107 4.15 10.55 -9.63
CA LEU A 107 4.87 11.82 -9.58
C LEU A 107 6.31 11.59 -10.04
N ARG A 108 6.59 11.99 -11.28
CA ARG A 108 7.87 11.75 -11.93
C ARG A 108 8.87 12.86 -11.65
N ASN A 109 10.14 12.47 -11.54
CA ASN A 109 11.26 13.38 -11.37
C ASN A 109 11.04 14.40 -10.23
N TYR A 110 10.48 13.93 -9.11
CA TYR A 110 10.29 14.75 -7.93
C TYR A 110 11.65 15.13 -7.34
N CYS A 111 12.01 16.41 -7.50
CA CYS A 111 13.29 16.95 -7.07
C CYS A 111 13.23 17.42 -5.62
N LEU A 112 14.08 16.84 -4.78
CA LEU A 112 14.16 17.24 -3.39
C LEU A 112 14.83 18.61 -3.25
N VAL A 113 14.20 19.50 -2.47
CA VAL A 113 14.75 20.82 -2.15
C VAL A 113 15.23 20.86 -0.71
N SER A 114 16.25 21.65 -0.45
CA SER A 114 16.77 21.85 0.90
C SER A 114 15.86 22.76 1.72
N LYS A 115 15.41 22.28 2.89
CA LYS A 115 14.80 23.10 3.94
C LYS A 115 15.79 23.19 5.11
N GLY A 116 16.51 24.29 5.19
CA GLY A 116 17.69 24.41 6.04
C GLY A 116 18.83 23.55 5.49
N THR A 117 19.32 22.58 6.27
CA THR A 117 20.40 21.66 5.87
C THR A 117 19.93 20.30 5.41
N GLN A 118 18.61 20.06 5.36
CA GLN A 118 18.02 18.75 5.08
C GLN A 118 17.14 18.78 3.85
N THR A 119 17.17 17.73 3.04
CA THR A 119 16.26 17.49 1.91
C THR A 119 15.12 16.56 2.28
N HIS A 120 15.26 15.85 3.40
CA HIS A 120 14.28 14.92 3.92
C HIS A 120 14.35 14.85 5.44
N ARG A 121 13.35 14.22 6.06
CA ARG A 121 13.32 13.97 7.50
C ARG A 121 12.61 12.64 7.79
N GLN A 122 13.25 11.82 8.60
CA GLN A 122 12.60 10.63 9.15
C GLN A 122 11.65 11.01 10.29
N MET A 123 10.58 10.25 10.45
CA MET A 123 9.51 10.46 11.42
C MET A 123 9.05 9.12 11.99
N GLY A 124 8.27 9.18 13.07
CA GLY A 124 7.83 8.00 13.81
C GLY A 124 8.72 7.68 15.01
N LYS A 125 8.29 6.78 15.89
CA LYS A 125 9.05 6.39 17.09
C LYS A 125 10.32 5.61 16.75
N GLN A 126 10.27 4.82 15.67
CA GLN A 126 11.38 4.02 15.14
C GLN A 126 12.00 4.65 13.89
N GLN A 127 11.61 5.89 13.55
CA GLN A 127 12.05 6.60 12.34
C GLN A 127 11.67 5.88 11.04
N GLU A 128 10.60 5.12 11.07
CA GLU A 128 10.11 4.25 10.01
C GLU A 128 9.43 5.01 8.86
N HIS A 129 9.00 6.25 9.09
CA HIS A 129 8.35 7.09 8.08
C HIS A 129 9.33 8.11 7.51
N ILE A 130 9.09 8.54 6.28
CA ILE A 130 9.94 9.53 5.60
C ILE A 130 9.12 10.70 5.07
N LYS A 131 9.63 11.90 5.26
CA LYS A 131 9.14 13.13 4.63
C LYS A 131 10.21 13.67 3.71
N LEU A 132 9.91 13.79 2.45
CA LEU A 132 10.74 14.39 1.41
C LEU A 132 10.28 15.83 1.20
N PHE A 133 11.21 16.76 1.09
CA PHE A 133 10.87 18.17 0.90
C PHE A 133 10.88 18.52 -0.58
N GLY A 134 9.74 18.97 -1.08
CA GLY A 134 9.55 19.42 -2.44
C GLY A 134 9.39 20.92 -2.56
N ARG A 135 9.35 21.37 -3.79
CA ARG A 135 9.19 22.79 -4.13
C ARG A 135 7.74 23.26 -3.96
N PHE A 136 6.79 22.48 -4.46
CA PHE A 136 5.36 22.83 -4.44
C PHE A 136 4.61 22.09 -3.34
N ALA A 137 5.02 20.88 -3.05
CA ALA A 137 4.43 20.05 -2.00
C ALA A 137 5.48 19.15 -1.35
N ASP A 138 5.39 18.94 -0.04
CA ASP A 138 6.16 17.89 0.60
C ASP A 138 5.53 16.53 0.32
N ALA A 139 6.36 15.49 0.17
CA ALA A 139 5.91 14.11 0.02
C ALA A 139 6.15 13.32 1.30
N VAL A 140 5.17 12.48 1.69
CA VAL A 140 5.26 11.67 2.91
C VAL A 140 5.00 10.21 2.56
N GLY A 141 5.92 9.33 2.98
CA GLY A 141 5.81 7.88 2.88
C GLY A 141 5.80 7.24 4.26
N PHE A 142 4.73 6.50 4.55
CA PHE A 142 4.64 5.75 5.80
C PHE A 142 5.35 4.40 5.63
N GLN A 143 6.23 4.05 6.59
CA GLN A 143 7.05 2.82 6.58
C GLN A 143 7.98 2.71 5.36
N LEU A 144 8.36 3.83 4.75
CA LEU A 144 9.19 3.89 3.55
C LEU A 144 10.56 4.55 3.78
N ALA A 145 10.95 4.78 5.03
CA ALA A 145 12.25 5.37 5.34
C ALA A 145 13.39 4.45 4.92
N GLU A 146 13.29 3.16 5.20
CA GLU A 146 14.28 2.14 4.79
C GLU A 146 14.35 2.00 3.26
N ALA A 147 13.20 2.01 2.59
CA ALA A 147 13.14 1.96 1.12
C ALA A 147 13.90 3.13 0.49
N TYR A 148 13.69 4.35 0.98
CA TYR A 148 14.44 5.52 0.51
C TYR A 148 15.94 5.43 0.78
N GLN A 149 16.32 4.93 1.96
CA GLN A 149 17.73 4.72 2.31
C GLN A 149 18.40 3.65 1.41
N SER A 150 17.69 2.57 1.13
CA SER A 150 18.18 1.49 0.24
C SER A 150 18.42 1.97 -1.19
N LEU A 151 17.74 3.02 -1.63
CA LEU A 151 18.01 3.71 -2.89
C LEU A 151 19.25 4.62 -2.84
N GLY A 152 19.92 4.76 -1.69
CA GLY A 152 21.07 5.64 -1.52
C GLY A 152 20.70 7.12 -1.33
N CYS A 153 19.50 7.42 -0.90
CA CYS A 153 18.98 8.77 -0.65
C CYS A 153 19.14 9.71 -1.86
N PRO A 154 18.62 9.37 -3.03
CA PRO A 154 18.80 10.17 -4.23
C PRO A 154 18.10 11.53 -4.09
N SER A 155 18.61 12.53 -4.80
CA SER A 155 18.03 13.89 -4.84
C SER A 155 16.81 14.02 -5.74
N THR A 156 16.57 13.02 -6.58
CA THR A 156 15.43 12.97 -7.50
C THR A 156 14.83 11.55 -7.48
N VAL A 157 13.55 11.48 -7.29
CA VAL A 157 12.80 10.22 -7.15
C VAL A 157 11.51 10.23 -7.95
N ASP A 158 11.05 9.05 -8.34
CA ASP A 158 9.69 8.85 -8.80
C ASP A 158 8.86 8.29 -7.64
N LEU A 159 7.68 8.84 -7.44
CA LEU A 159 6.78 8.49 -6.34
C LEU A 159 5.45 8.01 -6.91
N LEU A 160 4.86 7.00 -6.26
CA LEU A 160 3.50 6.56 -6.57
C LEU A 160 2.62 6.81 -5.35
N GLY A 161 1.48 7.49 -5.55
CA GLY A 161 0.65 7.85 -4.41
C GLY A 161 -0.54 8.72 -4.73
N SER A 162 -1.01 9.45 -3.74
CA SER A 162 -2.19 10.31 -3.81
C SER A 162 -1.90 11.72 -3.32
N ILE A 163 -2.68 12.67 -3.86
CA ILE A 163 -2.61 14.09 -3.46
C ILE A 163 -3.60 14.32 -2.34
N GLY A 164 -3.21 15.14 -1.37
CA GLY A 164 -4.08 15.54 -0.26
C GLY A 164 -3.64 16.82 0.41
N GLU A 165 -4.33 17.17 1.46
CA GLU A 165 -4.00 18.28 2.34
C GLU A 165 -3.63 17.75 3.71
N ASN A 166 -2.65 18.36 4.33
CA ASN A 166 -2.28 18.12 5.71
C ASN A 166 -2.43 19.39 6.53
N THR A 167 -3.22 19.33 7.60
CA THR A 167 -3.39 20.45 8.52
C THR A 167 -2.59 20.17 9.80
N PHE A 168 -1.57 20.98 10.02
CA PHE A 168 -0.75 20.92 11.22
C PHE A 168 -0.68 22.27 11.89
N ARG A 169 -1.05 22.34 13.19
CA ARG A 169 -1.10 23.57 13.99
C ARG A 169 -1.89 24.72 13.31
N GLY A 170 -3.01 24.37 12.65
CA GLY A 170 -3.87 25.33 11.98
C GLY A 170 -3.38 25.80 10.59
N VAL A 171 -2.24 25.29 10.12
CA VAL A 171 -1.74 25.58 8.76
C VAL A 171 -2.03 24.37 7.87
N THR A 172 -2.80 24.57 6.83
CA THR A 172 -3.09 23.55 5.81
C THR A 172 -2.12 23.70 4.66
N SER A 173 -1.50 22.59 4.27
CA SER A 173 -0.53 22.53 3.17
C SER A 173 -0.83 21.34 2.25
N LEU A 174 -0.56 21.53 0.97
CA LEU A 174 -0.57 20.46 -0.02
C LEU A 174 0.47 19.40 0.35
N GLN A 175 0.10 18.15 0.26
CA GLN A 175 0.98 17.01 0.54
C GLN A 175 0.73 15.89 -0.46
N PHE A 176 1.82 15.27 -0.93
CA PHE A 176 1.76 14.03 -1.69
C PHE A 176 2.02 12.86 -0.75
N GLN A 177 1.07 11.94 -0.59
CA GLN A 177 1.24 10.73 0.21
C GLN A 177 1.59 9.59 -0.71
N PHE A 178 2.86 9.15 -0.67
CA PHE A 178 3.31 8.06 -1.50
C PHE A 178 3.34 6.72 -0.74
N HIS A 179 3.12 5.65 -1.47
CA HIS A 179 3.19 4.27 -1.01
C HIS A 179 4.21 3.43 -1.76
N ALA A 180 4.83 4.01 -2.82
CA ALA A 180 5.98 3.42 -3.50
C ALA A 180 6.95 4.52 -3.94
N ILE A 181 8.23 4.15 -4.02
CA ILE A 181 9.33 5.05 -4.36
C ILE A 181 10.41 4.30 -5.17
N GLN A 182 10.96 4.96 -6.17
CA GLN A 182 12.16 4.52 -6.89
C GLN A 182 13.07 5.71 -7.19
N ALA A 183 14.34 5.46 -7.46
CA ALA A 183 15.21 6.49 -8.01
C ALA A 183 14.72 6.84 -9.42
N SER A 184 14.63 8.15 -9.72
CA SER A 184 14.29 8.55 -11.08
C SER A 184 15.39 8.06 -12.03
N GLN A 185 14.97 7.40 -13.10
CA GLN A 185 15.87 7.12 -14.21
C GLN A 185 16.03 8.42 -14.98
N GLU A 186 17.28 8.79 -15.31
CA GLU A 186 17.49 9.90 -16.25
C GLU A 186 16.66 9.60 -17.51
N PRO A 187 15.90 10.57 -18.04
CA PRO A 187 15.22 10.37 -19.30
C PRO A 187 16.28 10.02 -20.33
N LEU A 188 16.21 8.81 -20.89
CA LEU A 188 16.93 8.48 -22.11
C LEU A 188 16.43 9.52 -23.13
N LEU A 189 17.30 10.45 -23.50
CA LEU A 189 17.07 11.40 -24.56
C LEU A 189 16.49 10.64 -25.76
N ASP A 190 15.30 11.07 -26.21
CA ASP A 190 14.58 10.59 -27.36
C ASP A 190 13.82 9.22 -27.23
N THR A 191 12.74 9.23 -26.45
CA THR A 191 11.52 8.55 -26.89
C THR A 191 10.34 9.05 -26.05
N VAL A 192 9.63 10.04 -26.54
CA VAL A 192 8.31 10.44 -26.03
C VAL A 192 7.31 9.37 -26.49
N LEU A 193 7.05 8.39 -25.64
CA LEU A 193 5.85 7.56 -25.75
C LEU A 193 4.92 7.95 -24.60
N PRO A 194 3.63 8.20 -24.88
CA PRO A 194 2.65 8.32 -23.81
C PRO A 194 2.52 6.95 -23.16
N VAL A 195 3.12 6.79 -21.98
CA VAL A 195 3.09 5.52 -21.24
C VAL A 195 1.90 5.56 -20.30
N THR A 196 0.77 5.07 -20.79
CA THR A 196 -0.23 4.43 -19.95
C THR A 196 0.22 2.98 -19.77
N GLY A 197 0.84 2.65 -18.64
CA GLY A 197 1.40 1.32 -18.44
C GLY A 197 1.84 1.07 -16.99
N PRO A 198 2.15 -0.17 -16.63
CA PRO A 198 2.60 -0.52 -15.30
C PRO A 198 3.89 0.22 -14.92
N PHE A 199 3.98 0.62 -13.67
CA PHE A 199 5.18 1.24 -13.11
C PHE A 199 6.33 0.23 -13.16
N PRO A 200 7.46 0.48 -13.83
CA PRO A 200 8.55 -0.51 -13.91
C PRO A 200 9.12 -0.78 -12.51
N LEU A 201 9.19 -2.05 -12.14
CA LEU A 201 9.84 -2.50 -10.90
C LEU A 201 11.35 -2.68 -11.11
N PRO A 202 12.18 -2.52 -10.04
CA PRO A 202 11.90 -2.99 -8.69
C PRO A 202 11.55 -1.86 -7.72
N LEU A 203 10.32 -1.82 -7.28
CA LEU A 203 9.92 -1.01 -6.15
C LEU A 203 10.12 -1.85 -4.89
N THR A 204 10.93 -1.38 -3.96
CA THR A 204 11.05 -2.02 -2.66
C THR A 204 9.76 -1.81 -1.87
N ARG A 205 9.00 -2.89 -1.68
CA ARG A 205 7.92 -2.93 -0.68
C ARG A 205 8.53 -3.01 0.72
N SER A 206 7.95 -2.29 1.67
CA SER A 206 8.23 -2.60 3.06
C SER A 206 7.66 -3.97 3.39
N SER A 207 8.50 -4.98 3.40
CA SER A 207 8.17 -6.29 3.94
C SER A 207 8.20 -6.21 5.46
N SER A 208 7.09 -5.87 6.09
CA SER A 208 6.92 -6.10 7.51
C SER A 208 5.47 -6.48 7.82
N CYS A 209 5.17 -7.73 7.55
CA CYS A 209 4.18 -8.46 8.33
C CYS A 209 4.90 -9.65 8.95
N SER A 210 5.66 -9.40 10.01
CA SER A 210 6.08 -10.45 10.92
C SER A 210 4.87 -10.76 11.78
N LEU A 211 4.29 -11.92 11.57
CA LEU A 211 3.38 -12.56 12.51
C LEU A 211 4.22 -13.02 13.71
N GLU A 212 4.10 -12.37 14.84
CA GLU A 212 4.26 -12.96 16.17
C GLU A 212 2.90 -13.12 16.84
#